data_93af1198186a69e484f7d443982745cd
#
_entry.id   93af1198186a69e484f7d443982745cd
#
_cell.length_a   1.000
_cell.length_b   1.000
_cell.length_c   1.000
_cell.angle_alpha   90.00
_cell.angle_beta   90.00
_cell.angle_gamma   90.00
#
_symmetry.space_group_name_H-M   'P 1'
#
loop_
_entity.id
_entity.type
_entity.pdbx_description
1 polymer ?
#
loop_
_entity_poly.entity_id
_entity_poly.type
_entity_poly.pdbx_seq_one_letter_code
_entity_poly.pdbx_strand_id
1 'polypeptide(L)'
;MSAYDLVLVHAPSVYDFRKRSLLYGPVSDLIPSTPVFEMYPIGFTTIASLLASNGYKVRILNLAAHMLADEKYDAERAIKKIDSEIFGIDLHWTPHAHGSLEVAKLIKRLHPNSKVVMGGFSATYYFDEILRDHQYVDAVFLGDSTELPMLQYAGAIDKGTPLGSVQNLAFREGGKPRSNGITHVVQSLDEVEFDYGLIVKMVLGSFDLTGHLPYLDWKRNPMLLVSTVRGCAFDCGTCMGACSSFERNFGRSKPAFRSPEKILDDIRQIESYFRGAIFLLGPIQQPGKGYTEKLLSLIKEERPKNEIAFEF
;
A
#
# COMPACT_ATOMS: atom_id res chain seq x y z
N MET A 1 22.51 5.63 -13.22
CA MET A 1 21.55 5.87 -12.13
C MET A 1 20.21 5.42 -12.63
N SER A 2 19.48 4.63 -11.84
CA SER A 2 18.13 4.20 -12.14
C SER A 2 17.20 5.40 -12.33
N ALA A 3 16.15 5.26 -13.18
CA ALA A 3 15.18 6.34 -13.37
C ALA A 3 14.35 6.58 -12.10
N TYR A 4 14.13 5.50 -11.32
CA TYR A 4 13.43 5.51 -10.03
C TYR A 4 14.25 4.77 -8.97
N ASP A 5 14.17 5.25 -7.74
CA ASP A 5 14.74 4.56 -6.57
C ASP A 5 13.76 3.47 -6.09
N LEU A 6 12.46 3.76 -6.14
CA LEU A 6 11.39 2.82 -5.78
C LEU A 6 10.22 2.88 -6.75
N VAL A 7 9.77 1.71 -7.21
CA VAL A 7 8.47 1.55 -7.90
C VAL A 7 7.58 0.62 -7.07
N LEU A 8 6.44 1.14 -6.63
CA LEU A 8 5.41 0.38 -5.93
C LEU A 8 4.42 -0.19 -6.94
N VAL A 9 4.32 -1.51 -7.01
CA VAL A 9 3.55 -2.23 -8.03
C VAL A 9 2.39 -2.95 -7.38
N HIS A 10 1.16 -2.62 -7.79
CA HIS A 10 -0.03 -3.41 -7.47
C HIS A 10 -0.26 -4.44 -8.56
N ALA A 11 -0.09 -5.70 -8.21
CA ALA A 11 -0.31 -6.84 -9.09
C ALA A 11 -1.81 -7.22 -9.12
N PRO A 12 -2.33 -7.74 -10.25
CA PRO A 12 -3.66 -8.35 -10.24
C PRO A 12 -3.71 -9.57 -9.32
N SER A 13 -4.88 -9.90 -8.80
CA SER A 13 -5.07 -11.09 -7.96
C SER A 13 -4.58 -12.37 -8.64
N VAL A 14 -4.79 -12.48 -9.94
CA VAL A 14 -4.27 -13.58 -10.78
C VAL A 14 -3.48 -13.02 -11.95
N TYR A 15 -2.21 -13.33 -12.02
CA TYR A 15 -1.38 -12.97 -13.17
C TYR A 15 -1.19 -14.21 -14.08
N ASP A 16 -1.58 -14.28 -15.35
CA ASP A 16 -2.35 -13.28 -16.09
C ASP A 16 -3.82 -13.73 -16.15
N PHE A 17 -4.75 -13.03 -15.47
CA PHE A 17 -6.18 -13.38 -15.38
C PHE A 17 -6.89 -13.40 -16.76
N ARG A 18 -6.32 -12.75 -17.77
CA ARG A 18 -6.85 -12.72 -19.15
C ARG A 18 -6.60 -14.04 -19.89
N LYS A 19 -5.67 -14.88 -19.39
CA LYS A 19 -5.23 -16.15 -19.99
C LYS A 19 -5.57 -17.36 -19.13
N ARG A 20 -5.81 -17.14 -17.85
CA ARG A 20 -6.09 -18.25 -16.90
C ARG A 20 -7.00 -17.78 -15.77
N SER A 21 -7.74 -18.71 -15.24
CA SER A 21 -8.50 -18.56 -14.01
C SER A 21 -7.96 -19.49 -12.93
N LEU A 22 -8.16 -19.10 -11.66
CA LEU A 22 -7.85 -19.96 -10.51
C LEU A 22 -9.11 -20.12 -9.67
N LEU A 23 -9.29 -21.32 -9.13
CA LEU A 23 -10.32 -21.63 -8.15
C LEU A 23 -9.73 -21.45 -6.75
N TYR A 24 -10.40 -20.68 -5.91
CA TYR A 24 -9.98 -20.40 -4.54
C TYR A 24 -10.81 -21.16 -3.49
N GLY A 25 -11.05 -22.45 -3.73
CA GLY A 25 -11.76 -23.32 -2.81
C GLY A 25 -13.24 -23.49 -3.12
N PRO A 26 -13.97 -24.23 -2.26
CA PRO A 26 -15.31 -24.72 -2.59
C PRO A 26 -16.40 -23.65 -2.58
N VAL A 27 -16.15 -22.47 -2.03
CA VAL A 27 -17.13 -21.40 -1.86
C VAL A 27 -16.89 -20.22 -2.81
N SER A 28 -15.66 -20.02 -3.26
CA SER A 28 -15.32 -18.99 -4.23
C SER A 28 -14.74 -19.63 -5.48
N ASP A 29 -15.60 -19.90 -6.43
CA ASP A 29 -15.26 -20.68 -7.60
C ASP A 29 -14.28 -19.96 -8.52
N LEU A 30 -14.43 -18.65 -8.64
CA LEU A 30 -13.58 -17.84 -9.49
C LEU A 30 -13.43 -16.46 -8.86
N ILE A 31 -12.21 -16.02 -8.64
CA ILE A 31 -11.95 -14.60 -8.37
C ILE A 31 -11.37 -13.99 -9.65
N PRO A 32 -12.23 -13.53 -10.58
CA PRO A 32 -11.72 -12.71 -11.67
C PRO A 32 -11.27 -11.38 -11.08
N SER A 33 -10.16 -10.86 -11.56
CA SER A 33 -9.79 -9.48 -11.29
C SER A 33 -10.92 -8.56 -11.71
N THR A 34 -11.38 -7.71 -10.80
CA THR A 34 -12.48 -6.76 -11.06
C THR A 34 -12.01 -5.34 -10.80
N PRO A 35 -12.64 -4.33 -11.44
CA PRO A 35 -12.25 -2.93 -11.26
C PRO A 35 -12.27 -2.43 -9.82
N VAL A 36 -13.11 -2.98 -8.96
CA VAL A 36 -13.22 -2.60 -7.55
C VAL A 36 -12.25 -3.40 -6.67
N PHE A 37 -12.04 -4.68 -7.01
CA PHE A 37 -11.18 -5.56 -6.22
C PHE A 37 -9.68 -5.23 -6.39
N GLU A 38 -9.29 -4.80 -7.59
CA GLU A 38 -7.90 -4.43 -7.93
C GLU A 38 -7.63 -2.97 -7.53
N MET A 39 -7.52 -2.75 -6.22
CA MET A 39 -7.23 -1.45 -5.63
C MET A 39 -5.91 -1.52 -4.86
N TYR A 40 -4.94 -0.65 -5.20
CA TYR A 40 -3.71 -0.60 -4.43
C TYR A 40 -3.97 -0.04 -3.02
N PRO A 41 -3.22 -0.53 -2.00
CA PRO A 41 -3.42 -0.11 -0.62
C PRO A 41 -2.99 1.35 -0.40
N ILE A 42 -3.69 2.06 0.51
CA ILE A 42 -3.35 3.44 0.89
C ILE A 42 -1.89 3.58 1.39
N GLY A 43 -1.30 2.50 1.90
CA GLY A 43 0.11 2.44 2.29
C GLY A 43 1.08 2.77 1.16
N PHE A 44 0.69 2.59 -0.11
CA PHE A 44 1.53 3.01 -1.24
C PHE A 44 1.69 4.54 -1.28
N THR A 45 0.62 5.27 -0.99
CA THR A 45 0.67 6.74 -0.99
C THR A 45 1.48 7.28 0.18
N THR A 46 1.38 6.68 1.36
CA THR A 46 2.13 7.10 2.55
C THR A 46 3.62 6.77 2.44
N ILE A 47 3.97 5.58 1.96
CA ILE A 47 5.36 5.22 1.66
C ILE A 47 5.95 6.16 0.60
N ALA A 48 5.20 6.40 -0.49
CA ALA A 48 5.66 7.30 -1.54
C ALA A 48 5.85 8.72 -1.04
N SER A 49 4.93 9.25 -0.21
CA SER A 49 5.04 10.59 0.39
C SER A 49 6.30 10.73 1.23
N LEU A 50 6.54 9.79 2.14
CA LEU A 50 7.72 9.84 3.01
C LEU A 50 9.03 9.71 2.22
N LEU A 51 9.11 8.81 1.25
CA LEU A 51 10.33 8.67 0.45
C LEU A 51 10.57 9.89 -0.43
N ALA A 52 9.53 10.42 -1.07
CA ALA A 52 9.64 11.60 -1.92
C ALA A 52 10.06 12.85 -1.14
N SER A 53 9.55 13.05 0.09
CA SER A 53 9.99 14.15 0.96
C SER A 53 11.45 14.03 1.43
N ASN A 54 12.00 12.80 1.38
CA ASN A 54 13.39 12.51 1.65
C ASN A 54 14.29 12.46 0.39
N GLY A 55 13.78 12.92 -0.76
CA GLY A 55 14.53 13.08 -1.99
C GLY A 55 14.59 11.87 -2.91
N TYR A 56 13.91 10.79 -2.59
CA TYR A 56 13.82 9.59 -3.44
C TYR A 56 12.82 9.77 -4.58
N LYS A 57 13.13 9.25 -5.75
CA LYS A 57 12.24 9.21 -6.91
C LYS A 57 11.35 7.99 -6.84
N VAL A 58 10.09 8.20 -6.51
CA VAL A 58 9.11 7.12 -6.34
C VAL A 58 8.07 7.14 -7.44
N ARG A 59 7.61 5.96 -7.84
CA ARG A 59 6.48 5.77 -8.74
C ARG A 59 5.52 4.72 -8.18
N ILE A 60 4.21 4.93 -8.38
CA ILE A 60 3.18 3.90 -8.18
C ILE A 60 2.78 3.35 -9.56
N LEU A 61 2.60 2.05 -9.66
CA LEU A 61 2.12 1.37 -10.86
C LEU A 61 0.98 0.40 -10.49
N ASN A 62 -0.25 0.77 -10.75
CA ASN A 62 -1.37 -0.16 -10.71
C ASN A 62 -1.38 -0.99 -12.01
N LEU A 63 -0.64 -2.11 -12.00
CA LEU A 63 -0.53 -3.01 -13.13
C LEU A 63 -1.88 -3.66 -13.46
N ALA A 64 -2.65 -3.99 -12.43
CA ALA A 64 -3.98 -4.56 -12.59
C ALA A 64 -4.95 -3.62 -13.31
N ALA A 65 -4.93 -2.32 -12.98
CA ALA A 65 -5.76 -1.33 -13.66
C ALA A 65 -5.44 -1.22 -15.16
N HIS A 66 -4.17 -1.27 -15.54
CA HIS A 66 -3.77 -1.31 -16.95
C HIS A 66 -4.29 -2.55 -17.67
N MET A 67 -4.13 -3.72 -17.04
CA MET A 67 -4.55 -5.01 -17.61
C MET A 67 -6.08 -5.13 -17.74
N LEU A 68 -6.83 -4.48 -16.84
CA LEU A 68 -8.30 -4.40 -16.90
C LEU A 68 -8.78 -3.37 -17.94
N ALA A 69 -8.02 -2.28 -18.11
CA ALA A 69 -8.37 -1.22 -19.07
C ALA A 69 -8.13 -1.63 -20.52
N ASP A 70 -7.13 -2.47 -20.76
CA ASP A 70 -6.73 -2.93 -22.09
C ASP A 70 -6.35 -4.41 -22.06
N GLU A 71 -7.19 -5.25 -22.66
CA GLU A 71 -6.95 -6.70 -22.77
C GLU A 71 -5.64 -7.03 -23.51
N LYS A 72 -5.15 -6.14 -24.37
CA LYS A 72 -3.91 -6.30 -25.13
C LYS A 72 -2.70 -5.69 -24.44
N TYR A 73 -2.87 -5.10 -23.25
CA TYR A 73 -1.77 -4.49 -22.52
C TYR A 73 -0.64 -5.49 -22.25
N ASP A 74 0.54 -5.17 -22.73
CA ASP A 74 1.74 -5.98 -22.53
C ASP A 74 2.43 -5.61 -21.21
N ALA A 75 2.04 -6.30 -20.14
CA ALA A 75 2.57 -6.08 -18.79
C ALA A 75 4.07 -6.36 -18.71
N GLU A 76 4.56 -7.39 -19.40
CA GLU A 76 5.98 -7.73 -19.43
C GLU A 76 6.81 -6.62 -20.08
N ARG A 77 6.37 -6.14 -21.25
CA ARG A 77 7.01 -5.02 -21.94
C ARG A 77 6.98 -3.74 -21.13
N ALA A 78 5.88 -3.49 -20.42
CA ALA A 78 5.74 -2.30 -19.56
C ALA A 78 6.73 -2.34 -18.38
N ILE A 79 6.78 -3.46 -17.65
CA ILE A 79 7.73 -3.66 -16.55
C ILE A 79 9.17 -3.57 -17.06
N LYS A 80 9.49 -4.20 -18.20
CA LYS A 80 10.85 -4.18 -18.78
C LYS A 80 11.38 -2.78 -19.06
N LYS A 81 10.50 -1.81 -19.34
CA LYS A 81 10.87 -0.42 -19.61
C LYS A 81 11.10 0.43 -18.37
N ILE A 82 10.69 -0.05 -17.21
CA ILE A 82 10.82 0.68 -15.95
C ILE A 82 12.18 0.35 -15.36
N ASP A 83 13.04 1.35 -15.24
CA ASP A 83 14.33 1.22 -14.57
C ASP A 83 14.20 1.69 -13.13
N SER A 84 14.34 0.77 -12.16
CA SER A 84 14.22 1.03 -10.73
C SER A 84 15.20 0.19 -9.91
N GLU A 85 15.74 0.75 -8.86
CA GLU A 85 16.59 0.04 -7.92
C GLU A 85 15.79 -0.94 -7.06
N ILE A 86 14.60 -0.50 -6.60
CA ILE A 86 13.71 -1.29 -5.74
C ILE A 86 12.33 -1.38 -6.39
N PHE A 87 11.77 -2.57 -6.43
CA PHE A 87 10.36 -2.83 -6.74
C PHE A 87 9.67 -3.34 -5.48
N GLY A 88 8.69 -2.59 -4.98
CA GLY A 88 7.84 -2.97 -3.86
C GLY A 88 6.49 -3.49 -4.36
N ILE A 89 6.09 -4.67 -3.92
CA ILE A 89 4.84 -5.32 -4.33
C ILE A 89 3.96 -5.50 -3.11
N ASP A 90 2.70 -5.13 -3.21
CA ASP A 90 1.75 -5.40 -2.15
C ASP A 90 1.25 -6.85 -2.19
N LEU A 91 1.17 -7.44 -1.00
CA LEU A 91 0.42 -8.66 -0.74
C LEU A 91 -0.41 -8.41 0.53
N HIS A 92 -1.43 -7.57 0.37
CA HIS A 92 -2.28 -7.18 1.48
C HIS A 92 -3.32 -8.26 1.77
N TRP A 93 -3.98 -8.77 0.75
CA TRP A 93 -4.97 -9.84 0.85
C TRP A 93 -4.49 -11.14 0.23
N THR A 94 -4.73 -12.25 0.90
CA THR A 94 -4.36 -13.60 0.41
C THR A 94 -4.81 -13.91 -1.02
N PRO A 95 -6.00 -13.46 -1.50
CA PRO A 95 -6.38 -13.65 -2.90
C PRO A 95 -5.41 -13.08 -3.94
N HIS A 96 -4.60 -12.08 -3.56
CA HIS A 96 -3.55 -11.52 -4.43
C HIS A 96 -2.23 -12.33 -4.45
N ALA A 97 -2.12 -13.41 -3.65
CA ALA A 97 -0.87 -14.13 -3.51
C ALA A 97 -0.31 -14.64 -4.85
N HIS A 98 -1.17 -15.23 -5.69
CA HIS A 98 -0.71 -15.71 -7.00
C HIS A 98 -0.14 -14.57 -7.86
N GLY A 99 -0.89 -13.50 -8.03
CA GLY A 99 -0.47 -12.38 -8.88
C GLY A 99 0.76 -11.66 -8.35
N SER A 100 0.81 -11.38 -7.05
CA SER A 100 1.95 -10.73 -6.41
C SER A 100 3.24 -11.54 -6.58
N LEU A 101 3.19 -12.86 -6.37
CA LEU A 101 4.35 -13.74 -6.53
C LEU A 101 4.77 -13.90 -8.00
N GLU A 102 3.84 -14.06 -8.94
CA GLU A 102 4.17 -14.17 -10.37
C GLU A 102 4.73 -12.84 -10.93
N VAL A 103 4.19 -11.68 -10.49
CA VAL A 103 4.74 -10.37 -10.86
C VAL A 103 6.12 -10.15 -10.23
N ALA A 104 6.35 -10.56 -8.97
CA ALA A 104 7.67 -10.54 -8.34
C ALA A 104 8.70 -11.34 -9.15
N LYS A 105 8.33 -12.57 -9.55
CA LYS A 105 9.15 -13.44 -10.39
C LYS A 105 9.43 -12.83 -11.75
N LEU A 106 8.43 -12.22 -12.38
CA LEU A 106 8.56 -11.52 -13.65
C LEU A 106 9.55 -10.35 -13.55
N ILE A 107 9.38 -9.50 -12.51
CA ILE A 107 10.27 -8.36 -12.26
C ILE A 107 11.71 -8.85 -12.08
N LYS A 108 11.94 -9.85 -11.23
CA LYS A 108 13.29 -10.37 -10.98
C LYS A 108 13.95 -10.95 -12.24
N ARG A 109 13.17 -11.57 -13.11
CA ARG A 109 13.66 -12.08 -14.42
C ARG A 109 14.08 -10.93 -15.35
N LEU A 110 13.32 -9.84 -15.38
CA LEU A 110 13.57 -8.69 -16.27
C LEU A 110 14.63 -7.73 -15.70
N HIS A 111 14.70 -7.64 -14.38
CA HIS A 111 15.61 -6.75 -13.62
C HIS A 111 16.36 -7.54 -12.55
N PRO A 112 17.32 -8.41 -12.93
CA PRO A 112 17.98 -9.33 -11.99
C PRO A 112 18.76 -8.62 -10.88
N ASN A 113 19.22 -7.38 -11.13
CA ASN A 113 20.00 -6.60 -10.16
C ASN A 113 19.12 -5.77 -9.22
N SER A 114 17.86 -5.51 -9.58
CA SER A 114 16.94 -4.76 -8.73
C SER A 114 16.50 -5.58 -7.52
N LYS A 115 16.22 -4.89 -6.43
CA LYS A 115 15.62 -5.51 -5.24
C LYS A 115 14.13 -5.65 -5.43
N VAL A 116 13.60 -6.83 -5.15
CA VAL A 116 12.16 -7.12 -5.15
C VAL A 116 11.72 -7.35 -3.72
N VAL A 117 10.89 -6.46 -3.20
CA VAL A 117 10.42 -6.52 -1.81
C VAL A 117 8.90 -6.65 -1.78
N MET A 118 8.38 -7.29 -0.74
CA MET A 118 6.94 -7.42 -0.54
C MET A 118 6.53 -6.82 0.79
N GLY A 119 5.26 -6.41 0.89
CA GLY A 119 4.66 -5.92 2.13
C GLY A 119 3.15 -6.11 2.14
N GLY A 120 2.54 -5.85 3.28
CA GLY A 120 1.10 -6.02 3.50
C GLY A 120 0.79 -7.12 4.51
N PHE A 121 -0.49 -7.26 4.87
CA PHE A 121 -0.89 -8.15 5.96
C PHE A 121 -0.61 -9.62 5.67
N SER A 122 -0.95 -10.09 4.47
CA SER A 122 -0.65 -11.47 4.09
C SER A 122 0.84 -11.71 3.92
N ALA A 123 1.60 -10.74 3.38
CA ALA A 123 3.05 -10.85 3.31
C ALA A 123 3.67 -10.94 4.72
N THR A 124 3.16 -10.17 5.68
CA THR A 124 3.61 -10.24 7.09
C THR A 124 3.35 -11.62 7.67
N TYR A 125 2.19 -12.20 7.43
CA TYR A 125 1.82 -13.50 7.99
C TYR A 125 2.65 -14.65 7.40
N TYR A 126 2.93 -14.60 6.09
CA TYR A 126 3.62 -15.65 5.34
C TYR A 126 5.09 -15.31 5.00
N PHE A 127 5.74 -14.39 5.72
CA PHE A 127 7.07 -13.91 5.36
C PHE A 127 8.12 -15.03 5.29
N ASP A 128 8.04 -16.02 6.19
CA ASP A 128 9.01 -17.14 6.23
C ASP A 128 8.87 -18.02 5.00
N GLU A 129 7.64 -18.41 4.66
CA GLU A 129 7.33 -19.21 3.46
C GLU A 129 7.71 -18.45 2.19
N ILE A 130 7.38 -17.14 2.10
CA ILE A 130 7.74 -16.31 0.96
C ILE A 130 9.26 -16.28 0.77
N LEU A 131 10.02 -16.03 1.81
CA LEU A 131 11.48 -15.95 1.71
C LEU A 131 12.13 -17.33 1.51
N ARG A 132 11.58 -18.39 2.09
CA ARG A 132 12.10 -19.74 1.92
C ARG A 132 11.88 -20.30 0.52
N ASP A 133 10.66 -20.12 -0.01
CA ASP A 133 10.22 -20.84 -1.21
C ASP A 133 10.34 -19.98 -2.48
N HIS A 134 10.47 -18.64 -2.37
CA HIS A 134 10.51 -17.71 -3.49
C HIS A 134 11.79 -16.87 -3.51
N GLN A 135 12.86 -17.45 -4.06
CA GLN A 135 14.20 -16.82 -4.10
C GLN A 135 14.26 -15.48 -4.87
N TYR A 136 13.26 -15.18 -5.66
CA TYR A 136 13.12 -13.93 -6.40
C TYR A 136 12.58 -12.76 -5.56
N VAL A 137 12.10 -13.01 -4.34
CA VAL A 137 11.78 -11.96 -3.36
C VAL A 137 12.99 -11.77 -2.45
N ASP A 138 13.53 -10.55 -2.36
CA ASP A 138 14.74 -10.25 -1.58
C ASP A 138 14.43 -9.99 -0.10
N ALA A 139 13.30 -9.32 0.20
CA ALA A 139 12.89 -9.01 1.56
C ALA A 139 11.37 -8.84 1.69
N VAL A 140 10.87 -8.93 2.93
CA VAL A 140 9.46 -8.71 3.28
C VAL A 140 9.38 -7.71 4.42
N PHE A 141 8.56 -6.66 4.24
CA PHE A 141 8.24 -5.71 5.30
C PHE A 141 7.11 -6.25 6.18
N LEU A 142 7.30 -6.16 7.49
CA LEU A 142 6.41 -6.72 8.50
C LEU A 142 5.56 -5.64 9.17
N GLY A 143 4.33 -5.99 9.51
CA GLY A 143 3.43 -5.09 10.23
C GLY A 143 2.69 -4.11 9.34
N ASP A 144 2.09 -3.11 9.98
CA ASP A 144 1.24 -2.10 9.36
C ASP A 144 1.89 -0.70 9.28
N SER A 145 3.11 -0.56 9.80
CA SER A 145 3.85 0.70 9.91
C SER A 145 5.18 0.57 9.15
N THR A 146 5.10 0.64 7.83
CA THR A 146 6.21 0.28 6.93
C THR A 146 6.84 1.48 6.22
N GLU A 147 6.36 2.70 6.46
CA GLU A 147 6.86 3.92 5.85
C GLU A 147 8.34 4.17 6.23
N LEU A 148 8.61 4.29 7.54
CA LEU A 148 9.98 4.49 8.04
C LEU A 148 10.90 3.27 7.76
N PRO A 149 10.46 2.02 7.95
CA PRO A 149 11.23 0.85 7.54
C PRO A 149 11.64 0.86 6.05
N MET A 150 10.74 1.26 5.14
CA MET A 150 11.06 1.37 3.71
C MET A 150 12.11 2.45 3.45
N LEU A 151 12.00 3.60 4.11
CA LEU A 151 13.02 4.67 4.03
C LEU A 151 14.39 4.19 4.53
N GLN A 152 14.41 3.46 5.65
CA GLN A 152 15.65 2.85 6.17
C GLN A 152 16.24 1.83 5.21
N TYR A 153 15.37 1.01 4.59
CA TYR A 153 15.79 0.01 3.61
C TYR A 153 16.40 0.67 2.36
N ALA A 154 15.73 1.67 1.79
CA ALA A 154 16.26 2.41 0.66
C ALA A 154 17.65 3.01 0.99
N GLY A 155 17.78 3.67 2.15
CA GLY A 155 19.06 4.20 2.59
C GLY A 155 20.12 3.12 2.86
N ALA A 156 19.73 1.92 3.26
CA ALA A 156 20.65 0.79 3.44
C ALA A 156 21.15 0.25 2.10
N ILE A 157 20.27 0.17 1.10
CA ILE A 157 20.63 -0.25 -0.27
C ILE A 157 21.60 0.78 -0.89
N ASP A 158 21.27 2.07 -0.85
CA ASP A 158 22.13 3.15 -1.37
C ASP A 158 23.55 3.12 -0.79
N LYS A 159 23.67 2.87 0.52
CA LYS A 159 24.95 2.91 1.24
C LYS A 159 25.65 1.55 1.31
N GLY A 160 25.00 0.47 0.87
CA GLY A 160 25.52 -0.87 1.02
C GLY A 160 25.67 -1.32 2.48
N THR A 161 24.81 -0.82 3.39
CA THR A 161 24.87 -1.15 4.81
C THR A 161 24.08 -2.41 5.15
N PRO A 162 24.42 -3.14 6.25
CA PRO A 162 23.73 -4.35 6.64
C PRO A 162 22.25 -4.14 6.94
N LEU A 163 21.40 -5.06 6.48
CA LEU A 163 19.94 -4.99 6.66
C LEU A 163 19.47 -5.33 8.09
N GLY A 164 20.34 -5.84 8.94
CA GLY A 164 20.01 -6.22 10.32
C GLY A 164 19.55 -5.06 11.20
N SER A 165 19.79 -3.81 10.81
CA SER A 165 19.33 -2.60 11.53
C SER A 165 18.03 -2.02 10.99
N VAL A 166 17.52 -2.51 9.86
CA VAL A 166 16.25 -2.03 9.28
C VAL A 166 15.07 -2.56 10.06
N GLN A 167 14.26 -1.69 10.59
CA GLN A 167 13.09 -2.06 11.39
C GLN A 167 12.05 -2.81 10.54
N ASN A 168 11.28 -3.69 11.17
CA ASN A 168 10.15 -4.38 10.52
C ASN A 168 10.54 -5.11 9.21
N LEU A 169 11.77 -5.61 9.11
CA LEU A 169 12.27 -6.27 7.91
C LEU A 169 12.55 -7.76 8.16
N ALA A 170 12.09 -8.59 7.23
CA ALA A 170 12.54 -9.96 7.08
C ALA A 170 13.28 -10.10 5.74
N PHE A 171 14.40 -10.81 5.73
CA PHE A 171 15.27 -11.00 4.56
C PHE A 171 16.04 -12.31 4.67
N ARG A 172 16.81 -12.69 3.65
CA ARG A 172 17.67 -13.87 3.74
C ARG A 172 19.08 -13.50 4.22
N GLU A 173 19.55 -14.24 5.20
CA GLU A 173 20.93 -14.22 5.66
C GLU A 173 21.51 -15.64 5.61
N GLY A 174 22.62 -15.83 4.89
CA GLY A 174 23.17 -17.16 4.66
C GLY A 174 22.22 -18.13 3.94
N GLY A 175 21.32 -17.63 3.11
CA GLY A 175 20.33 -18.41 2.37
C GLY A 175 19.07 -18.81 3.16
N LYS A 176 18.98 -18.43 4.44
CA LYS A 176 17.83 -18.73 5.31
C LYS A 176 17.04 -17.46 5.65
N PRO A 177 15.71 -17.55 5.79
CA PRO A 177 14.90 -16.45 6.30
C PRO A 177 15.39 -15.99 7.68
N ARG A 178 15.53 -14.69 7.83
CA ARG A 178 15.79 -13.99 9.10
C ARG A 178 14.84 -12.82 9.23
N SER A 179 14.35 -12.58 10.44
CA SER A 179 13.49 -11.44 10.76
C SER A 179 14.12 -10.56 11.82
N ASN A 180 14.08 -9.25 11.63
CA ASN A 180 14.40 -8.25 12.65
C ASN A 180 13.24 -8.01 13.62
N GLY A 181 12.08 -8.68 13.40
CA GLY A 181 10.86 -8.50 14.17
C GLY A 181 10.11 -7.22 13.82
N ILE A 182 8.94 -7.03 14.43
CA ILE A 182 8.17 -5.81 14.36
C ILE A 182 8.58 -4.92 15.53
N THR A 183 9.44 -3.95 15.25
CA THR A 183 10.05 -3.05 16.26
C THR A 183 9.60 -1.60 16.12
N HIS A 184 8.89 -1.27 15.02
CA HIS A 184 8.32 0.04 14.77
C HIS A 184 6.81 -0.09 14.52
N VAL A 185 6.02 0.57 15.36
CA VAL A 185 4.56 0.66 15.23
C VAL A 185 4.17 2.11 15.51
N VAL A 186 3.66 2.79 14.50
CA VAL A 186 3.19 4.18 14.59
C VAL A 186 2.06 4.27 15.61
N GLN A 187 2.16 5.18 16.57
CA GLN A 187 1.19 5.35 17.66
C GLN A 187 0.11 6.39 17.34
N SER A 188 0.40 7.32 16.47
CA SER A 188 -0.54 8.31 15.95
C SER A 188 -0.42 8.42 14.42
N LEU A 189 -1.53 8.51 13.71
CA LEU A 189 -1.49 8.76 12.27
C LEU A 189 -1.08 10.20 11.92
N ASP A 190 -0.95 11.08 12.91
CA ASP A 190 -0.38 12.41 12.71
C ASP A 190 1.13 12.35 12.39
N GLU A 191 1.78 11.23 12.74
CA GLU A 191 3.18 10.95 12.39
C GLU A 191 3.34 10.48 10.94
N VAL A 192 2.23 10.14 10.26
CA VAL A 192 2.26 9.63 8.87
C VAL A 192 2.01 10.78 7.89
N GLU A 193 2.93 10.94 6.96
CA GLU A 193 2.85 11.95 5.92
C GLU A 193 1.91 11.52 4.78
N PHE A 194 1.00 12.40 4.37
CA PHE A 194 0.13 12.25 3.21
C PHE A 194 0.32 13.45 2.27
N ASP A 195 0.98 13.25 1.13
CA ASP A 195 1.05 14.23 0.03
C ASP A 195 0.12 13.80 -1.10
N TYR A 196 -1.12 14.28 -1.08
CA TYR A 196 -2.10 13.99 -2.14
C TYR A 196 -1.72 14.62 -3.47
N GLY A 197 -0.93 15.69 -3.47
CA GLY A 197 -0.40 16.32 -4.68
C GLY A 197 0.68 15.48 -5.38
N LEU A 198 1.33 14.57 -4.65
CA LEU A 198 2.39 13.73 -5.21
C LEU A 198 1.87 12.82 -6.34
N ILE A 199 0.64 12.28 -6.20
CA ILE A 199 0.03 11.45 -7.26
C ILE A 199 -0.13 12.27 -8.55
N VAL A 200 -0.57 13.52 -8.45
CA VAL A 200 -0.67 14.42 -9.61
C VAL A 200 0.70 14.63 -10.25
N LYS A 201 1.74 14.87 -9.45
CA LYS A 201 3.12 15.03 -9.94
C LYS A 201 3.62 13.75 -10.63
N MET A 202 3.32 12.56 -10.07
CA MET A 202 3.68 11.26 -10.67
C MET A 202 2.98 11.05 -12.02
N VAL A 203 1.67 11.35 -12.12
CA VAL A 203 0.91 11.27 -13.38
C VAL A 203 1.54 12.16 -14.45
N LEU A 204 1.84 13.41 -14.10
CA LEU A 204 2.45 14.37 -15.05
C LEU A 204 3.86 13.94 -15.45
N GLY A 205 4.65 13.42 -14.51
CA GLY A 205 6.03 13.00 -14.76
C GLY A 205 6.15 11.72 -15.60
N SER A 206 5.18 10.81 -15.52
CA SER A 206 5.19 9.53 -16.24
C SER A 206 4.26 9.51 -17.46
N PHE A 207 3.38 10.50 -17.62
CA PHE A 207 2.27 10.51 -18.60
C PHE A 207 1.39 9.26 -18.52
N ASP A 208 1.23 8.72 -17.30
CA ASP A 208 0.53 7.47 -17.04
C ASP A 208 -0.57 7.66 -15.99
N LEU A 209 -1.75 8.11 -16.43
CA LEU A 209 -2.89 8.27 -15.54
C LEU A 209 -3.40 6.91 -15.03
N THR A 210 -3.53 5.92 -15.91
CA THR A 210 -4.14 4.62 -15.56
C THR A 210 -3.34 3.88 -14.50
N GLY A 211 -2.00 3.88 -14.59
CA GLY A 211 -1.13 3.25 -13.61
C GLY A 211 -1.13 3.91 -12.23
N HIS A 212 -1.65 5.13 -12.11
CA HIS A 212 -1.74 5.85 -10.83
C HIS A 212 -3.16 5.89 -10.26
N LEU A 213 -4.15 5.33 -10.96
CA LEU A 213 -5.50 5.23 -10.42
C LEU A 213 -5.55 4.21 -9.26
N PRO A 214 -6.21 4.53 -8.15
CA PRO A 214 -6.38 3.56 -7.08
C PRO A 214 -7.14 2.31 -7.56
N TYR A 215 -8.17 2.49 -8.39
CA TYR A 215 -8.94 1.43 -9.07
C TYR A 215 -9.45 1.93 -10.42
N LEU A 216 -9.78 1.04 -11.34
CA LEU A 216 -10.07 1.39 -12.74
C LEU A 216 -11.29 2.32 -12.90
N ASP A 217 -12.40 2.06 -12.19
CA ASP A 217 -13.64 2.85 -12.31
C ASP A 217 -13.57 4.22 -11.60
N TRP A 218 -12.42 4.57 -11.01
CA TRP A 218 -12.22 5.85 -10.33
C TRP A 218 -12.58 7.06 -11.21
N LYS A 219 -12.32 7.00 -12.51
CA LYS A 219 -12.67 8.08 -13.45
C LYS A 219 -14.18 8.36 -13.54
N ARG A 220 -15.02 7.35 -13.30
CA ARG A 220 -16.48 7.47 -13.34
C ARG A 220 -17.04 7.95 -12.01
N ASN A 221 -16.45 7.46 -10.92
CA ASN A 221 -16.85 7.76 -9.56
C ASN A 221 -15.61 8.16 -8.75
N PRO A 222 -15.11 9.39 -8.99
CA PRO A 222 -13.86 9.81 -8.36
C PRO A 222 -14.07 10.03 -6.87
N MET A 223 -13.31 9.28 -6.07
CA MET A 223 -13.30 9.37 -4.63
C MET A 223 -11.86 9.28 -4.12
N LEU A 224 -11.51 10.09 -3.15
CA LEU A 224 -10.25 9.99 -2.43
C LEU A 224 -10.50 9.55 -0.99
N LEU A 225 -9.53 8.81 -0.44
CA LEU A 225 -9.59 8.27 0.90
C LEU A 225 -8.73 9.11 1.84
N VAL A 226 -9.28 9.45 3.00
CA VAL A 226 -8.54 10.00 4.14
C VAL A 226 -8.60 8.96 5.26
N SER A 227 -7.46 8.41 5.63
CA SER A 227 -7.38 7.42 6.71
C SER A 227 -7.54 8.11 8.06
N THR A 228 -8.56 7.74 8.82
CA THR A 228 -8.83 8.28 10.16
C THR A 228 -8.23 7.42 11.26
N VAL A 229 -8.00 6.14 10.97
CA VAL A 229 -7.49 5.15 11.92
C VAL A 229 -6.65 4.08 11.24
N ARG A 230 -5.66 3.57 11.95
CA ARG A 230 -4.93 2.34 11.62
C ARG A 230 -5.04 1.38 12.80
N GLY A 231 -5.55 0.17 12.55
CA GLY A 231 -5.97 -0.75 13.60
C GLY A 231 -7.44 -0.55 13.99
N CYS A 232 -7.90 -1.27 14.99
CA CYS A 232 -9.27 -1.22 15.47
C CYS A 232 -9.32 -1.29 16.99
N ALA A 233 -10.28 -0.60 17.61
CA ALA A 233 -10.52 -0.67 19.06
C ALA A 233 -11.40 -1.87 19.45
N PHE A 234 -12.07 -2.50 18.47
CA PHE A 234 -12.99 -3.62 18.73
C PHE A 234 -12.29 -4.96 18.54
N ASP A 235 -12.76 -5.97 19.30
CA ASP A 235 -12.24 -7.34 19.22
C ASP A 235 -13.32 -8.31 18.70
N CYS A 236 -13.79 -8.08 17.49
CA CYS A 236 -14.82 -8.90 16.84
C CYS A 236 -14.25 -10.27 16.45
N GLY A 237 -14.85 -11.36 16.96
CA GLY A 237 -14.31 -12.72 16.87
C GLY A 237 -14.14 -13.29 15.46
N THR A 238 -14.80 -12.72 14.44
CA THR A 238 -14.69 -13.14 13.03
C THR A 238 -13.92 -12.17 12.15
N CYS A 239 -13.41 -11.08 12.74
CA CYS A 239 -12.75 -10.01 11.99
C CYS A 239 -11.23 -10.15 12.04
N MET A 240 -10.58 -10.26 10.89
CA MET A 240 -9.12 -10.24 10.78
C MET A 240 -8.51 -8.88 11.20
N GLY A 241 -9.32 -7.82 11.24
CA GLY A 241 -8.96 -6.49 11.73
C GLY A 241 -9.27 -6.26 13.21
N ALA A 242 -9.61 -7.29 14.00
CA ALA A 242 -9.81 -7.18 15.44
C ALA A 242 -8.53 -6.73 16.17
N CYS A 243 -8.67 -6.04 17.31
CA CYS A 243 -7.50 -5.52 18.03
C CYS A 243 -6.55 -6.65 18.48
N SER A 244 -7.06 -7.79 18.94
CA SER A 244 -6.24 -8.97 19.30
C SER A 244 -5.49 -9.55 18.08
N SER A 245 -6.09 -9.50 16.89
CA SER A 245 -5.44 -9.92 15.65
C SER A 245 -4.32 -8.94 15.27
N PHE A 246 -4.55 -7.64 15.36
CA PHE A 246 -3.52 -6.62 15.13
C PHE A 246 -2.36 -6.73 16.11
N GLU A 247 -2.64 -6.96 17.40
CA GLU A 247 -1.59 -7.14 18.40
C GLU A 247 -0.73 -8.36 18.10
N ARG A 248 -1.37 -9.49 17.84
CA ARG A 248 -0.68 -10.77 17.60
C ARG A 248 0.15 -10.77 16.33
N ASN A 249 -0.38 -10.22 15.23
CA ASN A 249 0.22 -10.38 13.92
C ASN A 249 1.04 -9.16 13.48
N PHE A 250 0.72 -7.97 14.01
CA PHE A 250 1.32 -6.70 13.55
C PHE A 250 1.92 -5.87 14.69
N GLY A 251 1.93 -6.41 15.92
CA GLY A 251 2.50 -5.72 17.10
C GLY A 251 1.71 -4.49 17.56
N ARG A 252 0.51 -4.25 17.01
CA ARG A 252 -0.32 -3.09 17.32
C ARG A 252 -1.33 -3.42 18.43
N SER A 253 -1.06 -2.97 19.63
CA SER A 253 -1.94 -3.18 20.80
C SER A 253 -3.06 -2.14 20.94
N LYS A 254 -2.94 -1.00 20.24
CA LYS A 254 -3.94 0.09 20.24
C LYS A 254 -4.07 0.70 18.86
N PRO A 255 -5.29 1.13 18.44
CA PRO A 255 -5.45 1.85 17.20
C PRO A 255 -4.70 3.19 17.22
N ALA A 256 -4.08 3.55 16.10
CA ALA A 256 -3.51 4.87 15.86
C ALA A 256 -4.54 5.73 15.15
N PHE A 257 -4.94 6.83 15.75
CA PHE A 257 -5.90 7.76 15.16
C PHE A 257 -5.18 8.96 14.54
N ARG A 258 -5.83 9.54 13.52
CA ARG A 258 -5.47 10.85 12.96
C ARG A 258 -6.28 11.92 13.65
N SER A 259 -5.66 13.01 14.08
CA SER A 259 -6.37 14.08 14.77
C SER A 259 -7.40 14.77 13.84
N PRO A 260 -8.50 15.32 14.40
CA PRO A 260 -9.49 16.05 13.60
C PRO A 260 -8.88 17.20 12.79
N GLU A 261 -7.88 17.88 13.34
CA GLU A 261 -7.16 18.97 12.68
C GLU A 261 -6.39 18.46 11.46
N LYS A 262 -5.68 17.32 11.59
CA LYS A 262 -4.94 16.71 10.48
C LYS A 262 -5.87 16.20 9.39
N ILE A 263 -7.03 15.66 9.76
CA ILE A 263 -8.06 15.26 8.79
C ILE A 263 -8.54 16.48 7.99
N LEU A 264 -8.75 17.61 8.67
CA LEU A 264 -9.14 18.84 8.00
C LEU A 264 -8.03 19.36 7.06
N ASP A 265 -6.78 19.29 7.47
CA ASP A 265 -5.63 19.64 6.61
C ASP A 265 -5.55 18.74 5.37
N ASP A 266 -5.82 17.44 5.51
CA ASP A 266 -5.91 16.50 4.39
C ASP A 266 -7.04 16.88 3.43
N ILE A 267 -8.23 17.20 3.95
CA ILE A 267 -9.36 17.66 3.14
C ILE A 267 -8.99 18.92 2.36
N ARG A 268 -8.39 19.93 2.99
CA ARG A 268 -7.92 21.15 2.34
C ARG A 268 -6.89 20.87 1.25
N GLN A 269 -5.94 19.98 1.53
CA GLN A 269 -4.93 19.57 0.57
C GLN A 269 -5.58 18.92 -0.65
N ILE A 270 -6.50 17.96 -0.44
CA ILE A 270 -7.25 17.31 -1.51
C ILE A 270 -8.03 18.32 -2.35
N GLU A 271 -8.71 19.27 -1.71
CA GLU A 271 -9.51 20.28 -2.41
C GLU A 271 -8.71 21.19 -3.34
N SER A 272 -7.40 21.31 -3.14
CA SER A 272 -6.53 22.08 -4.03
C SER A 272 -6.28 21.39 -5.38
N TYR A 273 -6.45 20.07 -5.46
CA TYR A 273 -6.16 19.27 -6.65
C TYR A 273 -7.37 18.54 -7.23
N PHE A 274 -8.40 18.32 -6.42
CA PHE A 274 -9.43 17.35 -6.74
C PHE A 274 -10.84 17.85 -6.39
N ARG A 275 -11.79 17.50 -7.26
CA ARG A 275 -13.23 17.67 -7.02
C ARG A 275 -13.93 16.33 -7.17
N GLY A 276 -14.57 15.84 -6.10
CA GLY A 276 -15.25 14.56 -6.01
C GLY A 276 -15.50 14.21 -4.54
N ALA A 277 -15.95 13.00 -4.26
CA ALA A 277 -16.19 12.58 -2.88
C ALA A 277 -14.85 12.36 -2.13
N ILE A 278 -14.83 12.74 -0.84
CA ILE A 278 -13.77 12.38 0.11
C ILE A 278 -14.37 11.41 1.12
N PHE A 279 -13.85 10.21 1.18
CA PHE A 279 -14.30 9.18 2.13
C PHE A 279 -13.33 9.12 3.32
N LEU A 280 -13.86 9.39 4.52
CA LEU A 280 -13.12 9.22 5.76
C LEU A 280 -13.14 7.74 6.14
N LEU A 281 -12.03 7.05 5.86
CA LEU A 281 -11.88 5.62 6.05
C LEU A 281 -11.59 5.28 7.50
N GLY A 282 -12.50 4.56 8.11
CA GLY A 282 -12.48 4.10 9.50
C GLY A 282 -13.55 4.78 10.35
N PRO A 283 -14.16 4.02 11.29
CA PRO A 283 -15.26 4.53 12.11
C PRO A 283 -14.84 5.72 12.98
N ILE A 284 -15.38 6.90 12.70
CA ILE A 284 -15.02 8.15 13.37
C ILE A 284 -15.42 8.20 14.86
N GLN A 285 -16.23 7.24 15.32
CA GLN A 285 -16.65 7.15 16.72
C GLN A 285 -15.66 6.37 17.60
N GLN A 286 -14.75 5.58 17.03
CA GLN A 286 -13.79 4.77 17.81
C GLN A 286 -12.96 5.58 18.80
N PRO A 287 -12.49 6.81 18.49
CA PRO A 287 -11.73 7.61 19.47
C PRO A 287 -12.58 8.20 20.59
N GLY A 288 -13.91 8.09 20.48
CA GLY A 288 -14.85 8.61 21.47
C GLY A 288 -15.61 9.86 21.04
N LYS A 289 -16.66 10.19 21.81
CA LYS A 289 -17.64 11.24 21.49
C LYS A 289 -16.99 12.61 21.24
N GLY A 290 -16.06 13.02 22.11
CA GLY A 290 -15.42 14.33 22.00
C GLY A 290 -14.61 14.50 20.71
N TYR A 291 -13.96 13.43 20.24
CA TYR A 291 -13.27 13.44 18.95
C TYR A 291 -14.25 13.61 17.78
N THR A 292 -15.34 12.83 17.81
CA THR A 292 -16.37 12.88 16.77
C THR A 292 -17.01 14.27 16.67
N GLU A 293 -17.41 14.82 17.81
CA GLU A 293 -18.03 16.16 17.88
C GLU A 293 -17.08 17.25 17.36
N LYS A 294 -15.80 17.16 17.74
CA LYS A 294 -14.77 18.10 17.28
C LYS A 294 -14.57 18.00 15.75
N LEU A 295 -14.43 16.79 15.21
CA LEU A 295 -14.26 16.57 13.77
C LEU A 295 -15.46 17.14 12.98
N LEU A 296 -16.68 16.82 13.41
CA LEU A 296 -17.89 17.30 12.75
C LEU A 296 -18.05 18.84 12.85
N SER A 297 -17.64 19.46 13.99
CA SER A 297 -17.63 20.90 14.12
C SER A 297 -16.66 21.57 13.16
N LEU A 298 -15.42 21.05 13.08
CA LEU A 298 -14.40 21.56 12.16
C LEU A 298 -14.85 21.46 10.70
N ILE A 299 -15.40 20.33 10.28
CA ILE A 299 -15.92 20.15 8.91
C ILE A 299 -17.09 21.14 8.65
N LYS A 300 -18.00 21.31 9.61
CA LYS A 300 -19.12 22.23 9.47
C LYS A 300 -18.67 23.69 9.36
N GLU A 301 -17.64 24.08 10.10
CA GLU A 301 -17.07 25.42 10.07
C GLU A 301 -16.33 25.71 8.77
N GLU A 302 -15.52 24.74 8.31
CA GLU A 302 -14.74 24.82 7.07
C GLU A 302 -15.61 24.87 5.82
N ARG A 303 -16.72 24.13 5.81
CA ARG A 303 -17.63 23.98 4.65
C ARG A 303 -16.88 23.51 3.39
N PRO A 304 -16.29 22.31 3.41
CA PRO A 304 -15.59 21.78 2.26
C PRO A 304 -16.45 21.82 1.00
N LYS A 305 -15.81 22.05 -0.14
CA LYS A 305 -16.49 22.05 -1.45
C LYS A 305 -16.71 20.62 -1.96
N ASN A 306 -15.91 19.68 -1.45
CA ASN A 306 -16.05 18.27 -1.74
C ASN A 306 -17.11 17.64 -0.84
N GLU A 307 -17.81 16.65 -1.37
CA GLU A 307 -18.72 15.83 -0.57
C GLU A 307 -17.93 14.95 0.38
N ILE A 308 -18.28 14.94 1.67
CA ILE A 308 -17.59 14.15 2.70
C ILE A 308 -18.47 12.96 3.08
N ALA A 309 -17.95 11.77 2.87
CA ALA A 309 -18.57 10.50 3.28
C ALA A 309 -17.87 9.96 4.53
N PHE A 310 -18.64 9.36 5.43
CA PHE A 310 -18.17 8.83 6.71
C PHE A 310 -18.45 7.35 6.84
N GLU A 311 -17.57 6.65 7.55
CA GLU A 311 -17.80 5.30 8.06
C GLU A 311 -18.21 5.38 9.55
N PHE A 312 -19.28 4.65 9.92
CA PHE A 312 -19.83 4.62 11.28
C PHE A 312 -19.71 3.24 11.92
#